data_626eef1f658d2c834c9a59ef7724f6ee
#
_entry.id   626eef1f658d2c834c9a59ef7724f6ee
#
_cell.length_a   1.000
_cell.length_b   1.000
_cell.length_c   1.000
_cell.angle_alpha   90.00
_cell.angle_beta   90.00
_cell.angle_gamma   90.00
#
_symmetry.space_group_name_H-M   'P 1'
#
loop_
_entity.id
_entity.type
_entity.pdbx_description
1 polymer ?
#
loop_
_entity_poly.entity_id
_entity_poly.type
_entity_poly.pdbx_seq_one_letter_code
_entity_poly.pdbx_strand_id
1 'polypeptide(L)'
;YVSGSDEVLDISGWTTPDTLEYLTGIKVYNLGVSGETSNEIALRQGGIKMYVDNTFEVGYDDSVEVSIVDEYGNPVYMADFSAYGYVEPHEPDVVYINDDMFKITGTEETGLYICRYSETEVGGDAFTTVYEGTQVTTKASYERKGDILILEIGSNGGWDNYRQLISQYDAMIQNAGCDYYIIVGDTDDPGTSIADTSQGFCNEDGTYIGVGDTAWEATLSEAYGEHFINMRTYLIENGLSDAGLRAT
;
A
#
# COMPACT_ATOMS: atom_id res chain seq x y z
N TYR A 1 7.09 -3.33 25.98
CA TYR A 1 7.31 -4.14 27.20
C TYR A 1 5.96 -4.47 27.82
N VAL A 2 5.44 -5.65 27.55
CA VAL A 2 4.30 -6.18 28.28
C VAL A 2 4.89 -7.08 29.39
N SER A 3 5.01 -6.57 30.61
CA SER A 3 5.38 -7.37 31.77
C SER A 3 4.14 -8.10 32.29
N GLY A 4 4.07 -9.41 32.12
CA GLY A 4 2.93 -10.18 32.63
C GLY A 4 3.13 -11.70 32.69
N SER A 5 4.24 -12.21 32.27
CA SER A 5 4.70 -13.60 32.54
C SER A 5 6.19 -13.66 32.34
N ASP A 6 6.88 -14.55 33.05
CA ASP A 6 8.33 -14.70 33.01
C ASP A 6 8.87 -15.24 31.65
N GLU A 7 8.04 -15.32 30.60
CA GLU A 7 8.45 -15.62 29.23
C GLU A 7 8.71 -14.33 28.49
N VAL A 8 9.96 -14.12 28.13
CA VAL A 8 10.35 -13.02 27.19
C VAL A 8 9.78 -13.39 25.83
N LEU A 9 8.81 -12.62 25.37
CA LEU A 9 8.26 -12.77 24.03
C LEU A 9 9.37 -12.42 23.02
N ASP A 10 9.77 -13.38 22.22
CA ASP A 10 10.67 -13.13 21.10
C ASP A 10 9.87 -12.51 19.94
N ILE A 11 10.02 -11.21 19.75
CA ILE A 11 9.41 -10.45 18.65
C ILE A 11 10.41 -10.16 17.53
N SER A 12 11.57 -10.82 17.54
CA SER A 12 12.55 -10.69 16.47
C SER A 12 11.96 -11.19 15.15
N GLY A 13 11.97 -10.34 14.15
CA GLY A 13 11.35 -10.62 12.83
C GLY A 13 9.86 -10.29 12.71
N TRP A 14 9.21 -9.76 13.76
CA TRP A 14 7.85 -9.28 13.64
C TRP A 14 7.81 -7.98 12.82
N THR A 15 6.81 -7.92 11.96
CA THR A 15 6.47 -6.68 11.24
C THR A 15 5.55 -5.80 12.08
N THR A 16 5.34 -4.56 11.65
CA THR A 16 4.34 -3.67 12.28
C THR A 16 2.93 -4.29 12.28
N PRO A 17 2.43 -4.89 11.18
CA PRO A 17 1.17 -5.62 11.17
C PRO A 17 1.09 -6.74 12.22
N ASP A 18 2.13 -7.58 12.35
CA ASP A 18 2.16 -8.66 13.34
C ASP A 18 2.05 -8.13 14.77
N THR A 19 2.78 -7.05 15.05
CA THR A 19 2.76 -6.38 16.36
C THR A 19 1.38 -5.79 16.65
N LEU A 20 0.75 -5.13 15.69
CA LEU A 20 -0.59 -4.57 15.83
C LEU A 20 -1.63 -5.67 16.08
N GLU A 21 -1.58 -6.77 15.32
CA GLU A 21 -2.48 -7.91 15.52
C GLU A 21 -2.33 -8.50 16.92
N TYR A 22 -1.08 -8.68 17.38
CA TYR A 22 -0.82 -9.19 18.73
C TYR A 22 -1.34 -8.25 19.83
N LEU A 23 -1.09 -6.95 19.72
CA LEU A 23 -1.47 -5.99 20.76
C LEU A 23 -2.98 -5.72 20.81
N THR A 24 -3.65 -5.77 19.68
CA THR A 24 -5.07 -5.41 19.57
C THR A 24 -6.00 -6.62 19.59
N GLY A 25 -5.49 -7.81 19.22
CA GLY A 25 -6.30 -8.99 18.95
C GLY A 25 -7.18 -8.86 17.69
N ILE A 26 -6.99 -7.83 16.89
CA ILE A 26 -7.69 -7.60 15.62
C ILE A 26 -6.82 -8.14 14.50
N LYS A 27 -7.43 -8.92 13.59
CA LYS A 27 -6.71 -9.43 12.42
C LYS A 27 -6.17 -8.27 11.57
N VAL A 28 -4.89 -8.31 11.26
CA VAL A 28 -4.21 -7.32 10.43
C VAL A 28 -3.70 -7.97 9.14
N TYR A 29 -4.04 -7.39 8.01
CA TYR A 29 -3.58 -7.84 6.70
C TYR A 29 -2.46 -6.94 6.22
N ASN A 30 -1.27 -7.52 6.04
CA ASN A 30 -0.14 -6.81 5.49
C ASN A 30 -0.24 -6.81 3.96
N LEU A 31 -0.58 -5.66 3.39
CA LEU A 31 -0.69 -5.44 1.96
C LEU A 31 0.43 -4.53 1.41
N GLY A 32 1.46 -4.28 2.21
CA GLY A 32 2.62 -3.50 1.81
C GLY A 32 3.49 -4.26 0.80
N VAL A 33 3.92 -3.58 -0.25
CA VAL A 33 4.85 -4.09 -1.25
C VAL A 33 6.08 -3.18 -1.27
N SER A 34 7.26 -3.77 -1.05
CA SER A 34 8.50 -3.02 -0.99
C SER A 34 8.82 -2.38 -2.35
N GLY A 35 9.12 -1.09 -2.34
CA GLY A 35 9.53 -0.34 -3.53
C GLY A 35 8.37 0.22 -4.36
N GLU A 36 7.12 -0.07 -4.03
CA GLU A 36 5.98 0.52 -4.74
C GLU A 36 5.95 2.04 -4.57
N THR A 37 5.65 2.72 -5.65
CA THR A 37 5.32 4.14 -5.65
C THR A 37 3.91 4.39 -5.11
N SER A 38 3.62 5.61 -4.70
CA SER A 38 2.27 5.97 -4.22
C SER A 38 1.18 5.74 -5.29
N ASN A 39 1.52 5.88 -6.56
CA ASN A 39 0.63 5.59 -7.68
C ASN A 39 0.27 4.10 -7.77
N GLU A 40 1.28 3.22 -7.68
CA GLU A 40 1.08 1.77 -7.71
C GLU A 40 0.27 1.28 -6.51
N ILE A 41 0.56 1.82 -5.32
CA ILE A 41 -0.22 1.54 -4.11
C ILE A 41 -1.68 2.00 -4.30
N ALA A 42 -1.91 3.20 -4.85
CA ALA A 42 -3.26 3.71 -5.09
C ALA A 42 -4.02 2.91 -6.16
N LEU A 43 -3.35 2.41 -7.19
CA LEU A 43 -3.92 1.48 -8.18
C LEU A 43 -4.33 0.16 -7.50
N ARG A 44 -3.42 -0.45 -6.74
CA ARG A 44 -3.64 -1.74 -6.09
C ARG A 44 -4.70 -1.66 -4.98
N GLN A 45 -4.72 -0.58 -4.22
CA GLN A 45 -5.75 -0.34 -3.20
C GLN A 45 -7.10 0.09 -3.81
N GLY A 46 -7.10 0.56 -5.06
CA GLY A 46 -8.28 0.95 -5.82
C GLY A 46 -8.66 2.44 -5.69
N GLY A 47 -7.80 3.28 -5.12
CA GLY A 47 -7.95 4.73 -5.14
C GLY A 47 -7.87 5.28 -6.57
N ILE A 48 -6.98 4.73 -7.40
CA ILE A 48 -6.98 4.95 -8.85
C ILE A 48 -7.68 3.77 -9.50
N LYS A 49 -8.66 4.05 -10.37
CA LYS A 49 -9.44 3.00 -11.03
C LYS A 49 -8.71 2.43 -12.23
N MET A 50 -8.88 1.13 -12.45
CA MET A 50 -8.33 0.40 -13.59
C MET A 50 -9.45 -0.15 -14.46
N TYR A 51 -9.20 -0.23 -15.75
CA TYR A 51 -10.16 -0.70 -16.74
C TYR A 51 -9.48 -1.57 -17.79
N VAL A 52 -10.23 -2.52 -18.32
CA VAL A 52 -9.82 -3.29 -19.49
C VAL A 52 -9.85 -2.41 -20.72
N ASP A 53 -8.78 -2.40 -21.51
CA ASP A 53 -8.63 -1.59 -22.73
C ASP A 53 -8.86 -2.38 -24.02
N ASN A 54 -9.15 -3.67 -23.92
CA ASN A 54 -9.50 -4.53 -25.06
C ASN A 54 -10.55 -5.56 -24.69
N THR A 55 -11.51 -5.81 -25.58
CA THR A 55 -12.47 -6.91 -25.38
C THR A 55 -11.79 -8.26 -25.60
N PHE A 56 -11.99 -9.22 -24.69
CA PHE A 56 -11.45 -10.57 -24.81
C PHE A 56 -12.44 -11.63 -24.32
N GLU A 57 -12.20 -12.88 -24.71
CA GLU A 57 -12.92 -14.06 -24.24
C GLU A 57 -11.91 -15.02 -23.62
N VAL A 58 -12.20 -15.54 -22.43
CA VAL A 58 -11.26 -16.34 -21.65
C VAL A 58 -11.95 -17.46 -20.88
N GLY A 59 -11.32 -18.65 -20.87
CA GLY A 59 -11.71 -19.81 -20.06
C GLY A 59 -10.82 -20.00 -18.83
N TYR A 60 -11.04 -21.12 -18.13
CA TYR A 60 -10.22 -21.46 -16.95
C TYR A 60 -8.82 -21.96 -17.32
N ASP A 61 -8.71 -22.68 -18.44
CA ASP A 61 -7.46 -23.31 -18.88
C ASP A 61 -6.73 -22.47 -19.95
N ASP A 62 -7.33 -21.36 -20.37
CA ASP A 62 -6.78 -20.47 -21.38
C ASP A 62 -6.22 -19.22 -20.73
N SER A 63 -5.07 -18.77 -21.24
CA SER A 63 -4.50 -17.47 -20.88
C SER A 63 -4.51 -16.57 -22.11
N VAL A 64 -5.13 -15.41 -21.99
CA VAL A 64 -5.26 -14.44 -23.09
C VAL A 64 -4.54 -13.14 -22.74
N GLU A 65 -4.00 -12.48 -23.74
CA GLU A 65 -3.38 -11.18 -23.58
C GLU A 65 -4.45 -10.12 -23.25
N VAL A 66 -4.17 -9.27 -22.26
CA VAL A 66 -5.04 -8.19 -21.84
C VAL A 66 -4.26 -6.88 -21.76
N SER A 67 -4.90 -5.79 -22.13
CA SER A 67 -4.44 -4.43 -21.85
C SER A 67 -5.29 -3.82 -20.75
N ILE A 68 -4.64 -3.27 -19.72
CA ILE A 68 -5.27 -2.58 -18.61
C ILE A 68 -4.77 -1.14 -18.60
N VAL A 69 -5.69 -0.21 -18.43
CA VAL A 69 -5.40 1.22 -18.30
C VAL A 69 -5.98 1.78 -17.00
N ASP A 70 -5.38 2.87 -16.52
CA ASP A 70 -5.97 3.65 -15.42
C ASP A 70 -7.15 4.52 -15.94
N GLU A 71 -7.80 5.22 -15.03
CA GLU A 71 -8.90 6.13 -15.35
C GLU A 71 -8.51 7.32 -16.25
N TYR A 72 -7.20 7.53 -16.45
CA TYR A 72 -6.66 8.57 -17.32
C TYR A 72 -6.22 8.02 -18.69
N GLY A 73 -6.33 6.70 -18.90
CA GLY A 73 -5.93 6.01 -20.12
C GLY A 73 -4.45 5.65 -20.19
N ASN A 74 -3.71 5.74 -19.07
CA ASN A 74 -2.32 5.30 -19.03
C ASN A 74 -2.27 3.78 -18.85
N PRO A 75 -1.37 3.07 -19.57
CA PRO A 75 -1.17 1.65 -19.35
C PRO A 75 -0.76 1.35 -17.91
N VAL A 76 -1.36 0.31 -17.34
CA VAL A 76 -1.05 -0.16 -15.99
C VAL A 76 -0.20 -1.41 -16.07
N TYR A 77 1.03 -1.30 -15.57
CA TYR A 77 1.92 -2.42 -15.34
C TYR A 77 2.36 -2.34 -13.88
N MET A 78 1.71 -3.08 -13.03
CA MET A 78 2.18 -3.19 -11.63
C MET A 78 3.25 -4.26 -11.59
N ALA A 79 4.33 -4.00 -10.85
CA ALA A 79 5.40 -4.97 -10.63
C ALA A 79 4.85 -6.25 -10.03
N ASP A 80 3.72 -6.12 -9.36
CA ASP A 80 2.98 -7.21 -8.76
C ASP A 80 1.54 -6.78 -8.52
N PHE A 81 0.59 -7.48 -9.11
CA PHE A 81 -0.81 -7.35 -8.74
C PHE A 81 -1.09 -8.11 -7.44
N SER A 82 -0.19 -9.01 -7.01
CA SER A 82 -0.21 -9.61 -5.70
C SER A 82 0.52 -8.71 -4.71
N ALA A 83 -0.06 -8.52 -3.54
CA ALA A 83 0.66 -7.90 -2.46
C ALA A 83 1.83 -8.80 -2.04
N TYR A 84 3.07 -8.37 -2.30
CA TYR A 84 4.25 -8.96 -1.69
C TYR A 84 4.27 -8.62 -0.20
N GLY A 85 3.34 -9.20 0.54
CA GLY A 85 3.58 -9.32 1.96
C GLY A 85 4.63 -10.42 2.17
N TYR A 86 5.54 -10.25 3.10
CA TYR A 86 6.44 -11.32 3.58
C TYR A 86 5.67 -12.50 4.21
N VAL A 87 4.40 -12.66 3.91
CA VAL A 87 3.53 -13.71 4.46
C VAL A 87 3.30 -14.74 3.39
N GLU A 88 3.96 -15.88 3.54
CA GLU A 88 3.63 -17.11 2.81
C GLU A 88 2.21 -17.59 3.21
N PRO A 89 1.41 -18.12 2.27
CA PRO A 89 1.74 -18.30 0.85
C PRO A 89 1.36 -17.06 0.01
N HIS A 90 2.16 -16.78 -1.01
CA HIS A 90 1.85 -15.75 -2.02
C HIS A 90 0.49 -16.06 -2.63
N GLU A 91 -0.47 -15.20 -2.35
CA GLU A 91 -1.72 -15.28 -3.09
C GLU A 91 -1.41 -14.98 -4.56
N PRO A 92 -1.96 -15.73 -5.51
CA PRO A 92 -1.77 -15.42 -6.92
C PRO A 92 -2.33 -14.03 -7.21
N ASP A 93 -1.78 -13.37 -8.22
CA ASP A 93 -2.24 -12.06 -8.70
C ASP A 93 -3.70 -12.14 -9.14
N VAL A 94 -4.60 -11.98 -8.19
CA VAL A 94 -6.03 -12.11 -8.39
C VAL A 94 -6.67 -10.74 -8.50
N VAL A 95 -7.44 -10.59 -9.56
CA VAL A 95 -8.30 -9.43 -9.80
C VAL A 95 -9.76 -9.86 -9.95
N TYR A 96 -10.66 -8.94 -9.65
CA TYR A 96 -12.09 -9.10 -9.88
C TYR A 96 -12.51 -8.26 -11.10
N ILE A 97 -13.27 -8.88 -11.99
CA ILE A 97 -13.91 -8.24 -13.14
C ILE A 97 -15.35 -8.73 -13.18
N ASN A 98 -16.33 -7.85 -13.03
CA ASN A 98 -17.77 -8.22 -12.94
C ASN A 98 -18.06 -9.28 -11.86
N ASP A 99 -17.42 -9.15 -10.69
CA ASP A 99 -17.52 -10.08 -9.56
C ASP A 99 -16.95 -11.50 -9.80
N ASP A 100 -16.43 -11.77 -10.98
CA ASP A 100 -15.68 -12.99 -11.30
C ASP A 100 -14.20 -12.81 -10.98
N MET A 101 -13.54 -13.84 -10.45
CA MET A 101 -12.11 -13.86 -10.18
C MET A 101 -11.31 -14.25 -11.42
N PHE A 102 -10.21 -13.54 -11.62
CA PHE A 102 -9.22 -13.79 -12.65
C PHE A 102 -7.81 -13.76 -12.07
N LYS A 103 -6.97 -14.64 -12.57
CA LYS A 103 -5.54 -14.56 -12.33
C LYS A 103 -4.88 -13.75 -13.43
N ILE A 104 -4.08 -12.76 -13.05
CA ILE A 104 -3.29 -11.95 -13.97
C ILE A 104 -1.80 -12.25 -13.80
N THR A 105 -1.04 -12.25 -14.90
CA THR A 105 0.40 -12.51 -14.91
C THR A 105 1.07 -11.67 -16.00
N GLY A 106 2.37 -11.50 -15.89
CA GLY A 106 3.15 -10.77 -16.89
C GLY A 106 3.73 -9.46 -16.35
N THR A 107 4.46 -8.78 -17.20
CA THR A 107 5.17 -7.53 -16.90
C THR A 107 5.04 -6.57 -18.07
N GLU A 108 5.53 -5.33 -17.92
CA GLU A 108 5.62 -4.38 -19.03
C GLU A 108 6.37 -4.96 -20.24
N GLU A 109 7.42 -5.76 -19.98
CA GLU A 109 8.24 -6.36 -21.06
C GLU A 109 7.55 -7.54 -21.76
N THR A 110 6.75 -8.32 -21.03
CA THR A 110 6.12 -9.54 -21.53
C THR A 110 4.67 -9.34 -21.98
N GLY A 111 4.04 -8.21 -21.64
CA GLY A 111 2.61 -8.00 -21.71
C GLY A 111 1.89 -8.66 -20.53
N LEU A 112 0.65 -8.28 -20.32
CA LEU A 112 -0.22 -8.86 -19.31
C LEU A 112 -1.07 -9.98 -19.89
N TYR A 113 -1.22 -11.06 -19.15
CA TYR A 113 -2.04 -12.21 -19.50
C TYR A 113 -3.02 -12.51 -18.39
N ILE A 114 -4.24 -12.90 -18.74
CA ILE A 114 -5.31 -13.16 -17.80
C ILE A 114 -5.98 -14.52 -18.09
N CYS A 115 -6.32 -15.24 -17.03
CA CYS A 115 -7.16 -16.46 -17.12
C CYS A 115 -8.22 -16.41 -16.02
N ARG A 116 -9.31 -17.16 -16.18
CA ARG A 116 -10.29 -17.30 -15.10
C ARG A 116 -9.66 -18.03 -13.93
N TYR A 117 -10.00 -17.61 -12.73
CA TYR A 117 -9.49 -18.19 -11.47
C TYR A 117 -10.64 -18.62 -10.57
N SER A 118 -10.45 -19.71 -9.84
CA SER A 118 -11.36 -20.16 -8.80
C SER A 118 -10.56 -20.78 -7.67
N GLU A 119 -10.87 -20.45 -6.44
CA GLU A 119 -10.27 -21.09 -5.25
C GLU A 119 -10.75 -22.53 -5.06
N THR A 120 -11.84 -22.90 -5.68
CA THR A 120 -12.34 -24.28 -5.73
C THR A 120 -12.11 -24.80 -7.13
N GLU A 121 -11.39 -25.93 -7.26
CA GLU A 121 -11.13 -26.57 -8.56
C GLU A 121 -12.43 -26.77 -9.33
N VAL A 122 -12.75 -25.85 -10.22
CA VAL A 122 -13.84 -25.97 -11.19
C VAL A 122 -13.22 -25.85 -12.57
N GLY A 123 -12.70 -26.97 -13.06
CA GLY A 123 -12.47 -27.10 -14.50
C GLY A 123 -13.81 -27.07 -15.24
N GLY A 124 -13.89 -26.38 -16.36
CA GLY A 124 -15.10 -26.37 -17.18
C GLY A 124 -14.89 -25.58 -18.47
N ASP A 125 -15.61 -25.97 -19.52
CA ASP A 125 -15.59 -25.36 -20.87
C ASP A 125 -16.26 -23.95 -20.90
N ALA A 126 -16.49 -23.32 -19.73
CA ALA A 126 -17.21 -22.05 -19.70
C ALA A 126 -16.27 -20.88 -19.99
N PHE A 127 -16.50 -20.19 -21.09
CA PHE A 127 -15.87 -18.96 -21.46
C PHE A 127 -16.64 -17.75 -20.90
N THR A 128 -15.90 -16.71 -20.55
CA THR A 128 -16.46 -15.41 -20.16
C THR A 128 -15.93 -14.35 -21.13
N THR A 129 -16.85 -13.54 -21.66
CA THR A 129 -16.47 -12.36 -22.45
C THR A 129 -16.38 -11.14 -21.53
N VAL A 130 -15.23 -10.52 -21.53
CA VAL A 130 -14.99 -9.24 -20.84
C VAL A 130 -14.88 -8.15 -21.90
N TYR A 131 -15.67 -7.09 -21.71
CA TYR A 131 -15.72 -5.99 -22.67
C TYR A 131 -14.76 -4.88 -22.28
N GLU A 132 -14.19 -4.18 -23.27
CA GLU A 132 -13.45 -2.94 -23.08
C GLU A 132 -14.23 -1.97 -22.20
N GLY A 133 -13.53 -1.25 -21.32
CA GLY A 133 -14.10 -0.33 -20.34
C GLY A 133 -14.66 -1.00 -19.08
N THR A 134 -14.58 -2.34 -18.96
CA THR A 134 -14.96 -3.03 -17.73
C THR A 134 -13.92 -2.76 -16.63
N GLN A 135 -14.39 -2.39 -15.43
CA GLN A 135 -13.50 -2.12 -14.30
C GLN A 135 -12.79 -3.38 -13.83
N VAL A 136 -11.49 -3.21 -13.54
CA VAL A 136 -10.63 -4.21 -12.91
C VAL A 136 -10.39 -3.77 -11.46
N THR A 137 -10.57 -4.68 -10.52
CA THR A 137 -10.34 -4.41 -9.09
C THR A 137 -9.43 -5.49 -8.52
N THR A 138 -8.38 -5.12 -7.82
CA THR A 138 -7.51 -6.10 -7.17
C THR A 138 -8.26 -6.85 -6.06
N LYS A 139 -7.84 -8.06 -5.73
CA LYS A 139 -8.42 -8.84 -4.63
C LYS A 139 -8.38 -8.05 -3.33
N ALA A 140 -7.24 -7.43 -3.02
CA ALA A 140 -7.08 -6.61 -1.82
C ALA A 140 -8.13 -5.47 -1.76
N SER A 141 -8.31 -4.72 -2.83
CA SER A 141 -9.30 -3.64 -2.90
C SER A 141 -10.74 -4.15 -2.78
N TYR A 142 -11.04 -5.28 -3.42
CA TYR A 142 -12.40 -5.84 -3.43
C TYR A 142 -12.83 -6.37 -2.05
N GLU A 143 -11.96 -7.16 -1.41
CA GLU A 143 -12.29 -7.89 -0.18
C GLU A 143 -12.11 -7.08 1.10
N ARG A 144 -11.35 -5.98 1.07
CA ARG A 144 -11.01 -5.17 2.27
C ARG A 144 -11.82 -3.89 2.39
N LYS A 145 -12.91 -3.76 1.65
CA LYS A 145 -13.82 -2.62 1.82
C LYS A 145 -14.48 -2.64 3.18
N GLY A 146 -14.44 -1.49 3.86
CA GLY A 146 -14.97 -1.32 5.20
C GLY A 146 -14.02 -1.72 6.33
N ASP A 147 -12.88 -2.33 6.04
CA ASP A 147 -11.84 -2.58 7.04
C ASP A 147 -11.19 -1.26 7.48
N ILE A 148 -10.58 -1.25 8.68
CA ILE A 148 -9.77 -0.11 9.13
C ILE A 148 -8.56 0.00 8.19
N LEU A 149 -8.39 1.19 7.61
CA LEU A 149 -7.32 1.44 6.65
C LEU A 149 -6.11 2.09 7.34
N ILE A 150 -4.92 1.50 7.17
CA ILE A 150 -3.65 2.09 7.59
C ILE A 150 -2.82 2.31 6.34
N LEU A 151 -2.41 3.56 6.10
CA LEU A 151 -1.64 3.98 4.93
C LEU A 151 -0.29 4.56 5.35
N GLU A 152 0.77 4.04 4.74
CA GLU A 152 2.12 4.58 4.77
C GLU A 152 2.63 4.59 3.32
N ILE A 153 2.60 5.75 2.68
CA ILE A 153 2.92 5.88 1.25
C ILE A 153 3.69 7.17 0.97
N GLY A 154 4.38 7.21 -0.15
CA GLY A 154 4.98 8.43 -0.71
C GLY A 154 6.50 8.47 -0.69
N SER A 155 7.16 7.66 0.14
CA SER A 155 8.63 7.60 0.25
C SER A 155 9.33 7.20 -1.06
N ASN A 156 8.70 6.35 -1.86
CA ASN A 156 9.23 5.92 -3.16
C ASN A 156 8.79 6.80 -4.35
N GLY A 157 8.20 7.98 -4.08
CA GLY A 157 7.69 8.86 -5.13
C GLY A 157 6.32 8.43 -5.67
N GLY A 158 6.07 8.69 -6.97
CA GLY A 158 4.75 8.46 -7.58
C GLY A 158 3.82 9.67 -7.44
N TRP A 159 4.38 10.82 -7.06
CA TRP A 159 3.70 12.10 -6.94
C TRP A 159 4.65 13.26 -7.28
N ASP A 160 4.10 14.31 -7.87
CA ASP A 160 4.86 15.51 -8.30
C ASP A 160 4.80 16.64 -7.28
N ASN A 161 3.78 16.63 -6.43
CA ASN A 161 3.54 17.67 -5.42
C ASN A 161 2.58 17.16 -4.34
N TYR A 162 2.56 17.82 -3.18
CA TYR A 162 1.74 17.43 -2.04
C TYR A 162 0.23 17.39 -2.33
N ARG A 163 -0.27 18.21 -3.26
CA ARG A 163 -1.68 18.15 -3.65
C ARG A 163 -2.02 16.82 -4.32
N GLN A 164 -1.15 16.33 -5.18
CA GLN A 164 -1.32 15.03 -5.84
C GLN A 164 -1.26 13.90 -4.81
N LEU A 165 -0.26 13.94 -3.92
CA LEU A 165 -0.12 12.93 -2.85
C LEU A 165 -1.38 12.89 -1.96
N ILE A 166 -1.88 14.03 -1.50
CA ILE A 166 -3.13 14.11 -0.72
C ILE A 166 -4.31 13.57 -1.54
N SER A 167 -4.40 13.90 -2.83
CA SER A 167 -5.45 13.36 -3.70
C SER A 167 -5.42 11.83 -3.79
N GLN A 168 -4.23 11.22 -3.78
CA GLN A 168 -4.08 9.77 -3.74
C GLN A 168 -4.55 9.18 -2.40
N TYR A 169 -4.18 9.78 -1.27
CA TYR A 169 -4.68 9.38 0.05
C TYR A 169 -6.20 9.47 0.12
N ASP A 170 -6.78 10.60 -0.28
CA ASP A 170 -8.23 10.84 -0.27
C ASP A 170 -8.98 9.82 -1.13
N ALA A 171 -8.45 9.51 -2.31
CA ALA A 171 -9.03 8.52 -3.22
C ALA A 171 -9.00 7.10 -2.62
N MET A 172 -7.91 6.74 -1.93
CA MET A 172 -7.79 5.45 -1.25
C MET A 172 -8.75 5.36 -0.06
N ILE A 173 -8.85 6.40 0.77
CA ILE A 173 -9.78 6.46 1.89
C ILE A 173 -11.22 6.35 1.39
N GLN A 174 -11.56 7.10 0.34
CA GLN A 174 -12.87 7.03 -0.28
C GLN A 174 -13.18 5.65 -0.85
N ASN A 175 -12.21 5.02 -1.52
CA ASN A 175 -12.39 3.67 -2.07
C ASN A 175 -12.57 2.61 -0.99
N ALA A 176 -11.82 2.71 0.11
CA ALA A 176 -11.94 1.79 1.24
C ALA A 176 -13.34 1.82 1.86
N GLY A 177 -14.01 2.97 1.84
CA GLY A 177 -15.35 3.12 2.42
C GLY A 177 -15.38 2.79 3.91
N CYS A 178 -14.26 3.01 4.61
CA CYS A 178 -14.11 2.69 6.02
C CYS A 178 -14.49 3.88 6.91
N ASP A 179 -14.97 3.58 8.13
CA ASP A 179 -15.26 4.59 9.15
C ASP A 179 -13.99 5.10 9.83
N TYR A 180 -12.91 4.31 9.81
CA TYR A 180 -11.67 4.62 10.51
C TYR A 180 -10.46 4.40 9.60
N TYR A 181 -9.55 5.36 9.61
CA TYR A 181 -8.28 5.27 8.91
C TYR A 181 -7.16 5.93 9.70
N ILE A 182 -5.95 5.52 9.44
CA ILE A 182 -4.72 6.07 10.02
C ILE A 182 -3.72 6.29 8.89
N ILE A 183 -3.10 7.45 8.87
CA ILE A 183 -1.98 7.77 7.98
C ILE A 183 -0.72 7.80 8.84
N VAL A 184 0.26 6.98 8.47
CA VAL A 184 1.54 6.90 9.15
C VAL A 184 2.57 7.64 8.30
N GLY A 185 3.25 8.59 8.91
CA GLY A 185 4.37 9.28 8.29
C GLY A 185 5.60 8.38 8.19
N ASP A 186 6.43 8.63 7.19
CA ASP A 186 7.71 7.93 7.01
C ASP A 186 8.66 8.18 8.20
N THR A 187 9.51 7.20 8.46
CA THR A 187 10.52 7.27 9.54
C THR A 187 11.82 7.94 9.11
N ASP A 188 11.90 8.47 7.92
CA ASP A 188 13.10 8.92 7.25
C ASP A 188 14.01 7.78 6.76
N ASP A 189 14.49 7.88 5.53
CA ASP A 189 15.52 6.99 5.02
C ASP A 189 16.78 7.17 5.87
N PRO A 190 17.39 6.12 6.42
CA PRO A 190 18.68 6.22 7.11
C PRO A 190 19.78 6.88 6.28
N GLY A 191 19.63 6.92 4.96
CA GLY A 191 20.49 7.65 4.03
C GLY A 191 20.16 9.14 3.91
N THR A 192 18.94 9.54 4.30
CA THR A 192 18.52 10.94 4.27
C THR A 192 18.94 11.59 5.57
N SER A 193 19.91 12.48 5.49
CA SER A 193 20.38 13.19 6.67
C SER A 193 19.22 14.00 7.29
N ILE A 194 19.05 13.88 8.59
CA ILE A 194 18.21 14.78 9.38
C ILE A 194 18.59 16.27 9.15
N ALA A 195 19.79 16.49 8.64
CA ALA A 195 20.33 17.77 8.24
C ALA A 195 20.01 18.15 6.77
N ASP A 196 19.16 17.41 6.08
CA ASP A 196 18.69 17.79 4.75
C ASP A 196 17.81 19.04 4.85
N THR A 197 18.32 20.13 4.30
CA THR A 197 17.63 21.43 4.30
C THR A 197 16.30 21.41 3.57
N SER A 198 16.12 20.47 2.66
CA SER A 198 14.84 20.27 1.94
C SER A 198 13.72 19.77 2.85
N GLN A 199 14.10 19.19 3.98
CA GLN A 199 13.18 18.64 4.99
C GLN A 199 12.90 19.58 6.17
N GLY A 200 13.44 20.78 6.16
CA GLY A 200 13.13 21.82 7.14
C GLY A 200 13.84 21.73 8.49
N PHE A 201 14.87 20.87 8.64
CA PHE A 201 15.62 20.72 9.90
C PHE A 201 16.82 21.62 10.03
N CYS A 202 17.33 22.12 8.93
CA CYS A 202 18.52 22.93 8.89
C CYS A 202 18.25 24.24 8.16
N ASN A 203 19.02 25.25 8.50
CA ASN A 203 19.13 26.46 7.68
C ASN A 203 19.82 26.15 6.36
N GLU A 204 19.77 27.08 5.41
CA GLU A 204 20.42 26.97 4.09
C GLU A 204 21.95 26.74 4.18
N ASP A 205 22.58 27.07 5.30
CA ASP A 205 23.98 26.82 5.57
C ASP A 205 24.28 25.46 6.23
N GLY A 206 23.25 24.60 6.39
CA GLY A 206 23.37 23.29 7.01
C GLY A 206 23.38 23.31 8.53
N THR A 207 23.11 24.45 9.17
CA THR A 207 23.04 24.53 10.62
C THR A 207 21.75 23.88 11.14
N TYR A 208 21.88 22.89 12.02
CA TYR A 208 20.76 22.24 12.67
C TYR A 208 19.93 23.22 13.51
N ILE A 209 18.65 23.32 13.23
CA ILE A 209 17.72 24.25 13.88
C ILE A 209 16.74 23.59 14.85
N GLY A 210 16.86 22.29 15.04
CA GLY A 210 16.04 21.54 15.97
C GLY A 210 15.09 20.55 15.29
N VAL A 211 14.33 19.83 16.11
CA VAL A 211 13.29 18.92 15.64
C VAL A 211 12.09 19.75 15.22
N GLY A 212 11.77 19.69 13.94
CA GLY A 212 10.57 20.30 13.39
C GLY A 212 9.98 19.38 12.36
N ASP A 213 8.71 19.59 12.01
CA ASP A 213 8.08 18.87 10.94
C ASP A 213 8.74 19.21 9.61
N THR A 214 8.95 18.20 8.77
CA THR A 214 9.27 18.41 7.36
C THR A 214 8.08 19.08 6.66
N ALA A 215 8.29 19.63 5.47
CA ALA A 215 7.19 20.16 4.66
C ALA A 215 6.14 19.08 4.35
N TRP A 216 6.56 17.83 4.19
CA TRP A 216 5.68 16.68 4.03
C TRP A 216 4.84 16.43 5.29
N GLU A 217 5.48 16.28 6.43
CA GLU A 217 4.79 16.03 7.72
C GLU A 217 3.82 17.16 8.08
N ALA A 218 4.23 18.41 7.90
CA ALA A 218 3.35 19.56 8.11
C ALA A 218 2.13 19.52 7.21
N THR A 219 2.30 19.14 5.94
CA THR A 219 1.21 19.04 4.98
C THR A 219 0.23 17.92 5.33
N LEU A 220 0.73 16.74 5.72
CA LEU A 220 -0.12 15.62 6.14
C LEU A 220 -0.82 15.90 7.47
N SER A 221 -0.13 16.55 8.40
CA SER A 221 -0.73 16.97 9.68
C SER A 221 -1.85 18.00 9.47
N GLU A 222 -1.67 18.96 8.55
CA GLU A 222 -2.71 19.93 8.20
C GLU A 222 -3.93 19.26 7.53
N ALA A 223 -3.68 18.30 6.64
CA ALA A 223 -4.74 17.63 5.88
C ALA A 223 -5.54 16.64 6.73
N TYR A 224 -4.90 15.87 7.60
CA TYR A 224 -5.49 14.71 8.26
C TYR A 224 -5.60 14.82 9.79
N GLY A 225 -4.97 15.81 10.41
CA GLY A 225 -5.10 16.10 11.84
C GLY A 225 -4.82 14.88 12.72
N GLU A 226 -5.80 14.48 13.52
CA GLU A 226 -5.70 13.35 14.46
C GLU A 226 -5.58 11.97 13.80
N HIS A 227 -5.83 11.87 12.50
CA HIS A 227 -5.61 10.65 11.72
C HIS A 227 -4.17 10.47 11.27
N PHE A 228 -3.32 11.49 11.40
CA PHE A 228 -1.93 11.43 11.01
C PHE A 228 -1.03 11.15 12.20
N ILE A 229 -0.19 10.13 12.08
CA ILE A 229 0.85 9.79 13.05
C ILE A 229 2.20 10.23 12.48
N ASN A 230 2.80 11.27 13.06
CA ASN A 230 4.17 11.69 12.74
C ASN A 230 5.16 10.73 13.40
N MET A 231 5.43 9.61 12.73
CA MET A 231 6.27 8.55 13.27
C MET A 231 7.70 9.02 13.51
N ARG A 232 8.27 9.80 12.59
CA ARG A 232 9.63 10.30 12.70
C ARG A 232 9.82 11.19 13.95
N THR A 233 8.98 12.20 14.12
CA THR A 233 9.05 13.09 15.28
C THR A 233 8.82 12.31 16.58
N TYR A 234 7.86 11.38 16.58
CA TYR A 234 7.65 10.50 17.74
C TYR A 234 8.89 9.70 18.10
N LEU A 235 9.57 9.08 17.13
CA LEU A 235 10.78 8.30 17.37
C LEU A 235 11.95 9.16 17.84
N ILE A 236 12.09 10.36 17.32
CA ILE A 236 13.14 11.31 17.78
C ILE A 236 12.92 11.69 19.25
N GLU A 237 11.69 11.97 19.64
CA GLU A 237 11.37 12.42 21.00
C GLU A 237 11.30 11.27 22.01
N ASN A 238 10.82 10.12 21.62
CA ASN A 238 10.46 9.02 22.54
C ASN A 238 11.24 7.74 22.31
N GLY A 239 11.77 7.49 21.11
CA GLY A 239 12.29 6.18 20.70
C GLY A 239 13.40 5.65 21.60
N LEU A 240 14.35 6.48 22.06
CA LEU A 240 15.39 6.05 22.99
C LEU A 240 14.81 5.67 24.35
N SER A 241 13.85 6.44 24.85
CA SER A 241 13.17 6.18 26.12
C SER A 241 12.38 4.88 26.06
N ASP A 242 11.61 4.71 24.99
CA ASP A 242 10.76 3.53 24.79
C ASP A 242 11.58 2.25 24.57
N ALA A 243 12.74 2.38 23.94
CA ALA A 243 13.71 1.28 23.81
C ALA A 243 14.51 1.01 25.10
N GLY A 244 14.30 1.78 26.17
CA GLY A 244 15.09 1.68 27.41
C GLY A 244 16.55 2.11 27.26
N LEU A 245 16.86 2.85 26.21
CA LEU A 245 18.18 3.37 25.91
C LEU A 245 18.36 4.78 26.48
N ARG A 246 19.62 5.24 26.59
CA ARG A 246 19.95 6.60 26.98
C ARG A 246 20.79 7.22 25.88
N ALA A 247 20.55 8.51 25.62
CA ALA A 247 21.46 9.27 24.78
C ALA A 247 22.87 9.31 25.47
N THR A 248 23.90 9.02 24.67
CA THR A 248 25.30 9.03 25.12
C THR A 248 25.91 10.42 24.94
#